data_a05203f6163b42fe5ad1b16905b49406
#
_entry.id   a05203f6163b42fe5ad1b16905b49406
#
_cell.length_a   1.000
_cell.length_b   1.000
_cell.length_c   1.000
_cell.angle_alpha   90.00
_cell.angle_beta   90.00
_cell.angle_gamma   90.00
#
_symmetry.space_group_name_H-M   'P 1'
#
loop_
_entity.id
_entity.type
_entity.pdbx_description
1 polymer ?
#
loop_
_entity_poly.entity_id
_entity_poly.type
_entity_poly.pdbx_seq_one_letter_code
_entity_poly.pdbx_strand_id
1 'polypeptide(L)'
;MNILAVDDEYYALELMRNALEEVAGGSTVYLCRDVRSALQTATEHKIDVAFLDIHLPEKNGVELARELKLLNPRVNIVFATGFSEYMKEGIDLRMSGYIMKPVTPDAVKTELENLRNPIEWNREKRIKILTFGNFEVFVDGAPLKFERKQAKEILAYLVDKRGTSATYPELAAMLWEDEDYDRTKQKNLQVYIASLVKTLHGVEVKDLILKNRQGILVNTKIVDCDYYRFLEGDVRAINSFTGQYMNAYSWAEFTVGYLENRMQKLTR
;
A
#
# COMPACT_ATOMS: atom_id res chain seq x y z
N MET A 1 -6.85 8.58 3.71
CA MET A 1 -6.73 8.58 5.19
C MET A 1 -7.06 9.98 5.70
N ASN A 2 -7.79 10.08 6.82
CA ASN A 2 -8.09 11.34 7.46
C ASN A 2 -7.12 11.57 8.62
N ILE A 3 -6.33 12.61 8.52
CA ILE A 3 -5.33 12.99 9.51
C ILE A 3 -5.77 14.26 10.21
N LEU A 4 -5.74 14.26 11.54
CA LEU A 4 -5.93 15.44 12.36
C LEU A 4 -4.56 15.89 12.88
N ALA A 5 -4.21 17.16 12.72
CA ALA A 5 -3.03 17.76 13.30
C ALA A 5 -3.44 18.91 14.23
N VAL A 6 -2.98 18.87 15.47
CA VAL A 6 -3.37 19.84 16.50
C VAL A 6 -2.13 20.44 17.17
N ASP A 7 -1.98 21.76 17.04
CA ASP A 7 -0.87 22.51 17.60
C ASP A 7 -1.30 24.00 17.67
N ASP A 8 -1.13 24.68 18.79
CA ASP A 8 -1.50 26.08 18.92
C ASP A 8 -0.51 27.02 18.22
N GLU A 9 0.72 26.55 17.99
CA GLU A 9 1.75 27.28 17.27
C GLU A 9 1.55 27.16 15.74
N TYR A 10 1.25 28.28 15.09
CA TYR A 10 1.02 28.33 13.65
C TYR A 10 2.16 27.69 12.82
N TYR A 11 3.40 28.03 13.17
CA TYR A 11 4.57 27.53 12.42
C TYR A 11 4.80 26.04 12.61
N ALA A 12 4.55 25.49 13.81
CA ALA A 12 4.65 24.06 14.06
C ALA A 12 3.59 23.31 13.25
N LEU A 13 2.36 23.86 13.19
CA LEU A 13 1.27 23.29 12.41
C LEU A 13 1.56 23.30 10.90
N GLU A 14 2.17 24.37 10.38
CA GLU A 14 2.60 24.44 8.97
C GLU A 14 3.72 23.45 8.65
N LEU A 15 4.71 23.28 9.54
CA LEU A 15 5.75 22.27 9.37
C LEU A 15 5.15 20.86 9.37
N MET A 16 4.21 20.59 10.28
CA MET A 16 3.49 19.32 10.32
C MET A 16 2.71 19.09 9.03
N ARG A 17 1.99 20.10 8.52
CA ARG A 17 1.26 20.03 7.27
C ARG A 17 2.18 19.65 6.11
N ASN A 18 3.29 20.38 5.96
CA ASN A 18 4.23 20.13 4.85
C ASN A 18 4.82 18.70 4.91
N ALA A 19 5.20 18.25 6.11
CA ALA A 19 5.71 16.89 6.31
C ALA A 19 4.64 15.83 5.99
N LEU A 20 3.39 16.07 6.39
CA LEU A 20 2.26 15.17 6.10
C LEU A 20 1.89 15.16 4.61
N GLU A 21 1.92 16.30 3.92
CA GLU A 21 1.68 16.39 2.48
C GLU A 21 2.75 15.63 1.68
N GLU A 22 4.01 15.77 2.08
CA GLU A 22 5.14 15.06 1.44
C GLU A 22 5.05 13.55 1.61
N VAL A 23 4.76 13.09 2.83
CA VAL A 23 4.78 11.66 3.18
C VAL A 23 3.44 10.99 2.88
N ALA A 24 2.33 11.68 3.14
CA ALA A 24 0.97 11.16 3.12
C ALA A 24 0.12 11.76 1.98
N GLY A 25 0.73 12.07 0.84
CA GLY A 25 0.04 12.62 -0.33
C GLY A 25 -1.22 11.83 -0.68
N GLY A 26 -2.35 12.53 -0.92
CA GLY A 26 -3.67 11.91 -1.13
C GLY A 26 -4.49 11.69 0.16
N SER A 27 -3.95 12.01 1.33
CA SER A 27 -4.70 12.04 2.61
C SER A 27 -5.37 13.40 2.81
N THR A 28 -6.50 13.40 3.49
CA THR A 28 -7.13 14.66 3.94
C THR A 28 -6.53 15.04 5.29
N VAL A 29 -5.91 16.23 5.36
CA VAL A 29 -5.30 16.74 6.58
C VAL A 29 -6.16 17.86 7.14
N TYR A 30 -6.62 17.69 8.38
CA TYR A 30 -7.37 18.69 9.14
C TYR A 30 -6.43 19.35 10.13
N LEU A 31 -6.30 20.66 10.07
CA LEU A 31 -5.43 21.47 10.93
C LEU A 31 -6.27 22.20 11.98
N CYS A 32 -5.98 21.98 13.24
CA CYS A 32 -6.68 22.59 14.36
C CYS A 32 -5.69 23.28 15.31
N ARG A 33 -6.05 24.44 15.82
CA ARG A 33 -5.19 25.19 16.75
C ARG A 33 -5.64 25.12 18.20
N ASP A 34 -6.74 24.44 18.45
CA ASP A 34 -7.34 24.30 19.78
C ASP A 34 -8.10 22.98 19.90
N VAL A 35 -8.36 22.59 21.15
CA VAL A 35 -9.04 21.33 21.48
C VAL A 35 -10.47 21.29 20.96
N ARG A 36 -11.17 22.42 20.98
CA ARG A 36 -12.57 22.50 20.58
C ARG A 36 -12.74 22.21 19.09
N SER A 37 -11.95 22.89 18.27
CA SER A 37 -11.96 22.66 16.80
C SER A 37 -11.54 21.23 16.45
N ALA A 38 -10.58 20.66 17.17
CA ALA A 38 -10.14 19.28 17.01
C ALA A 38 -11.25 18.28 17.31
N LEU A 39 -11.98 18.42 18.40
CA LEU A 39 -13.09 17.55 18.76
C LEU A 39 -14.27 17.71 17.81
N GLN A 40 -14.59 18.94 17.38
CA GLN A 40 -15.61 19.17 16.37
C GLN A 40 -15.27 18.42 15.08
N THR A 41 -14.05 18.58 14.58
CA THR A 41 -13.57 17.86 13.38
C THR A 41 -13.67 16.34 13.54
N ALA A 42 -13.33 15.81 14.73
CA ALA A 42 -13.40 14.38 14.98
C ALA A 42 -14.82 13.84 15.11
N THR A 43 -15.82 14.69 15.40
CA THR A 43 -17.25 14.30 15.37
C THR A 43 -17.80 14.32 13.95
N GLU A 44 -17.36 15.24 13.12
CA GLU A 44 -17.82 15.38 11.73
C GLU A 44 -17.12 14.40 10.78
N HIS A 45 -15.89 14.01 11.11
CA HIS A 45 -15.05 13.16 10.25
C HIS A 45 -14.43 12.01 11.06
N LYS A 46 -14.45 10.80 10.50
CA LYS A 46 -13.72 9.68 11.09
C LYS A 46 -12.22 9.92 10.95
N ILE A 47 -11.55 10.24 12.05
CA ILE A 47 -10.10 10.44 12.09
C ILE A 47 -9.41 9.08 12.21
N ASP A 48 -8.41 8.85 11.35
CA ASP A 48 -7.61 7.63 11.32
C ASP A 48 -6.31 7.79 12.14
N VAL A 49 -5.67 8.96 12.04
CA VAL A 49 -4.46 9.34 12.80
C VAL A 49 -4.60 10.76 13.30
N ALA A 50 -4.23 11.00 14.57
CA ALA A 50 -4.14 12.33 15.15
C ALA A 50 -2.70 12.60 15.61
N PHE A 51 -2.08 13.64 15.05
CA PHE A 51 -0.83 14.23 15.51
C PHE A 51 -1.16 15.37 16.47
N LEU A 52 -0.73 15.25 17.71
CA LEU A 52 -1.14 16.17 18.78
C LEU A 52 0.07 16.76 19.47
N ASP A 53 0.11 18.09 19.59
CA ASP A 53 0.98 18.66 20.62
C ASP A 53 0.40 18.35 22.01
N ILE A 54 1.28 18.18 22.97
CA ILE A 54 0.92 17.94 24.37
C ILE A 54 0.57 19.27 25.07
N HIS A 55 1.30 20.33 24.78
CA HIS A 55 1.06 21.64 25.39
C HIS A 55 0.08 22.47 24.57
N LEU A 56 -1.20 22.29 24.83
CA LEU A 56 -2.26 23.11 24.24
C LEU A 56 -2.83 24.08 25.34
N PRO A 57 -3.26 25.31 25.00
CA PRO A 57 -3.64 26.33 25.98
C PRO A 57 -4.82 25.96 26.89
N GLU A 58 -5.80 25.19 26.36
CA GLU A 58 -7.04 24.91 27.08
C GLU A 58 -7.03 23.58 27.83
N LYS A 59 -6.42 22.56 27.25
CA LYS A 59 -6.30 21.23 27.80
C LYS A 59 -5.01 20.60 27.33
N ASN A 60 -4.44 19.71 28.14
CA ASN A 60 -3.30 18.91 27.74
C ASN A 60 -3.69 17.97 26.56
N GLY A 61 -2.80 17.87 25.56
CA GLY A 61 -2.98 16.98 24.40
C GLY A 61 -3.21 15.51 24.77
N VAL A 62 -2.76 15.08 25.96
CA VAL A 62 -3.06 13.76 26.52
C VAL A 62 -4.55 13.60 26.85
N GLU A 63 -5.20 14.64 27.37
CA GLU A 63 -6.65 14.65 27.60
C GLU A 63 -7.43 14.63 26.29
N LEU A 64 -7.00 15.44 25.30
CA LEU A 64 -7.57 15.41 23.95
C LEU A 64 -7.45 14.00 23.34
N ALA A 65 -6.31 13.34 23.48
CA ALA A 65 -6.12 11.97 22.99
C ALA A 65 -7.11 10.99 23.63
N ARG A 66 -7.43 11.12 24.91
CA ARG A 66 -8.45 10.30 25.59
C ARG A 66 -9.84 10.53 24.99
N GLU A 67 -10.22 11.78 24.77
CA GLU A 67 -11.51 12.12 24.18
C GLU A 67 -11.63 11.61 22.73
N LEU A 68 -10.59 11.76 21.92
CA LEU A 68 -10.53 11.19 20.57
C LEU A 68 -10.67 9.66 20.56
N LYS A 69 -10.08 8.96 21.53
CA LYS A 69 -10.23 7.51 21.68
C LYS A 69 -11.62 7.09 22.17
N LEU A 70 -12.33 7.93 22.88
CA LEU A 70 -13.74 7.68 23.21
C LEU A 70 -14.63 7.78 21.96
N LEU A 71 -14.34 8.75 21.07
CA LEU A 71 -15.06 8.90 19.79
C LEU A 71 -14.71 7.77 18.79
N ASN A 72 -13.43 7.42 18.70
CA ASN A 72 -12.94 6.33 17.84
C ASN A 72 -11.85 5.52 18.58
N PRO A 73 -12.18 4.35 19.16
CA PRO A 73 -11.20 3.51 19.88
C PRO A 73 -10.01 3.04 19.04
N ARG A 74 -10.14 3.08 17.71
CA ARG A 74 -9.08 2.69 16.75
C ARG A 74 -8.27 3.86 16.23
N VAL A 75 -8.51 5.09 16.67
CA VAL A 75 -7.69 6.23 16.25
C VAL A 75 -6.24 6.02 16.68
N ASN A 76 -5.32 6.24 15.76
CA ASN A 76 -3.90 6.25 16.07
C ASN A 76 -3.52 7.63 16.62
N ILE A 77 -2.89 7.67 17.77
CA ILE A 77 -2.41 8.90 18.38
C ILE A 77 -0.89 8.95 18.25
N VAL A 78 -0.38 10.01 17.67
CA VAL A 78 1.04 10.34 17.59
C VAL A 78 1.24 11.68 18.30
N PHE A 79 2.01 11.71 19.37
CA PHE A 79 2.36 12.96 20.00
C PHE A 79 3.52 13.61 19.26
N ALA A 80 3.42 14.92 18.98
CA ALA A 80 4.46 15.73 18.37
C ALA A 80 4.76 16.92 19.28
N THR A 81 5.80 16.81 20.10
CA THR A 81 6.08 17.78 21.17
C THR A 81 7.57 17.99 21.38
N GLY A 82 7.95 19.12 21.97
CA GLY A 82 9.33 19.41 22.40
C GLY A 82 9.73 18.76 23.73
N PHE A 83 8.85 18.03 24.41
CA PHE A 83 9.05 17.55 25.79
C PHE A 83 8.98 16.03 25.86
N SER A 84 10.03 15.39 26.39
CA SER A 84 10.12 13.92 26.50
C SER A 84 9.45 13.34 27.76
N GLU A 85 9.12 14.17 28.73
CA GLU A 85 8.59 13.75 30.04
C GLU A 85 7.20 13.10 29.98
N TYR A 86 6.41 13.39 28.94
CA TYR A 86 5.07 12.82 28.74
C TYR A 86 5.05 11.46 28.03
N MET A 87 6.21 10.90 27.72
CA MET A 87 6.30 9.61 27.03
C MET A 87 5.63 8.48 27.83
N LYS A 88 5.74 8.49 29.15
CA LYS A 88 5.11 7.51 30.04
C LYS A 88 3.58 7.55 29.96
N GLU A 89 2.99 8.75 30.01
CA GLU A 89 1.53 8.92 29.90
C GLU A 89 1.02 8.51 28.52
N GLY A 90 1.79 8.77 27.46
CA GLY A 90 1.50 8.31 26.11
C GLY A 90 1.47 6.79 26.00
N ILE A 91 2.40 6.08 26.64
CA ILE A 91 2.44 4.63 26.71
C ILE A 91 1.19 4.08 27.41
N ASP A 92 0.79 4.67 28.54
CA ASP A 92 -0.41 4.27 29.29
C ASP A 92 -1.68 4.44 28.45
N LEU A 93 -1.73 5.46 27.59
CA LEU A 93 -2.80 5.70 26.62
C LEU A 93 -2.74 4.79 25.40
N ARG A 94 -1.73 3.92 25.31
CA ARG A 94 -1.50 3.11 24.13
C ARG A 94 -1.41 3.97 22.85
N MET A 95 -0.58 5.03 22.89
CA MET A 95 -0.26 5.83 21.69
C MET A 95 0.34 4.96 20.59
N SER A 96 0.25 5.42 19.35
CA SER A 96 0.85 4.75 18.20
C SER A 96 2.27 5.22 17.95
N GLY A 97 2.60 6.47 18.32
CA GLY A 97 3.92 7.02 18.07
C GLY A 97 4.21 8.31 18.85
N TYR A 98 5.46 8.78 18.71
CA TYR A 98 5.98 9.96 19.38
C TYR A 98 7.06 10.65 18.55
N ILE A 99 6.85 11.90 18.20
CA ILE A 99 7.80 12.73 17.43
C ILE A 99 8.32 13.85 18.30
N MET A 100 9.64 13.95 18.41
CA MET A 100 10.27 15.13 19.00
C MET A 100 10.29 16.27 17.99
N LYS A 101 9.79 17.46 18.36
CA LYS A 101 9.90 18.66 17.52
C LYS A 101 11.39 19.05 17.33
N PRO A 102 11.82 19.46 16.12
CA PRO A 102 10.97 19.81 14.97
C PRO A 102 10.48 18.57 14.19
N VAL A 103 9.24 18.63 13.70
CA VAL A 103 8.65 17.56 12.89
C VAL A 103 9.32 17.53 11.53
N THR A 104 9.81 16.35 11.14
CA THR A 104 10.43 16.10 9.84
C THR A 104 9.64 15.06 9.03
N PRO A 105 9.71 15.09 7.69
CA PRO A 105 9.07 14.07 6.86
C PRO A 105 9.48 12.65 7.22
N ASP A 106 10.78 12.41 7.52
CA ASP A 106 11.27 11.08 7.90
C ASP A 106 10.68 10.60 9.22
N ALA A 107 10.54 11.49 10.22
CA ALA A 107 9.90 11.15 11.49
C ALA A 107 8.41 10.82 11.30
N VAL A 108 7.68 11.63 10.52
CA VAL A 108 6.29 11.36 10.16
C VAL A 108 6.15 10.02 9.44
N LYS A 109 7.03 9.74 8.47
CA LYS A 109 7.04 8.47 7.73
C LYS A 109 7.22 7.28 8.66
N THR A 110 8.21 7.37 9.57
CA THR A 110 8.50 6.29 10.53
C THR A 110 7.29 5.97 11.39
N GLU A 111 6.62 7.00 11.92
CA GLU A 111 5.45 6.78 12.78
C GLU A 111 4.24 6.27 12.02
N LEU A 112 4.03 6.75 10.80
CA LEU A 112 2.95 6.26 9.96
C LEU A 112 3.15 4.80 9.48
N GLU A 113 4.39 4.34 9.33
CA GLU A 113 4.72 2.95 9.01
C GLU A 113 4.53 2.00 10.20
N ASN A 114 4.59 2.52 11.43
CA ASN A 114 4.54 1.76 12.67
C ASN A 114 3.25 1.96 13.48
N LEU A 115 2.16 2.40 12.84
CA LEU A 115 0.90 2.64 13.53
C LEU A 115 0.39 1.38 14.26
N ARG A 116 -0.04 1.55 15.49
CA ARG A 116 -0.58 0.48 16.33
C ARG A 116 -1.84 -0.17 15.74
N ASN A 117 -2.71 0.65 15.16
CA ASN A 117 -3.85 0.20 14.38
C ASN A 117 -3.50 0.43 12.91
N PRO A 118 -2.97 -0.57 12.21
CA PRO A 118 -2.59 -0.40 10.82
C PRO A 118 -3.76 0.17 10.03
N ILE A 119 -3.49 1.25 9.33
CA ILE A 119 -4.44 1.81 8.39
C ILE A 119 -3.99 1.28 7.05
N GLU A 120 -4.88 0.63 6.32
CA GLU A 120 -4.62 0.44 4.92
C GLU A 120 -4.55 1.84 4.30
N TRP A 121 -3.34 2.33 4.19
CA TRP A 121 -3.07 3.49 3.39
C TRP A 121 -3.47 3.11 1.98
N ASN A 122 -4.58 3.62 1.56
CA ASN A 122 -4.86 3.77 0.15
C ASN A 122 -3.96 4.93 -0.36
N ARG A 123 -2.62 4.77 -0.32
CA ARG A 123 -1.82 5.23 -1.42
C ARG A 123 -2.49 4.54 -2.59
N GLU A 124 -3.14 5.27 -3.47
CA GLU A 124 -3.40 4.73 -4.80
C GLU A 124 -2.06 4.15 -5.23
N LYS A 125 -1.95 2.82 -5.07
CA LYS A 125 -0.68 2.17 -5.37
C LYS A 125 -0.41 2.56 -6.80
N ARG A 126 0.68 3.29 -7.07
CA ARG A 126 1.03 3.77 -8.41
C ARG A 126 0.82 2.72 -9.49
N ILE A 127 0.93 1.43 -9.08
CA ILE A 127 0.81 0.28 -9.95
C ILE A 127 -0.52 -0.41 -9.68
N LYS A 128 -1.44 -0.32 -10.63
CA LYS A 128 -2.69 -1.06 -10.64
C LYS A 128 -2.62 -2.19 -11.66
N ILE A 129 -2.97 -3.40 -11.24
CA ILE A 129 -2.97 -4.60 -12.08
C ILE A 129 -4.40 -5.14 -12.12
N LEU A 130 -4.93 -5.30 -13.31
CA LEU A 130 -6.18 -5.98 -13.58
C LEU A 130 -5.86 -7.38 -14.11
N THR A 131 -6.47 -8.38 -13.50
CA THR A 131 -6.30 -9.78 -13.84
C THR A 131 -7.63 -10.43 -14.25
N PHE A 132 -8.76 -9.87 -13.80
CA PHE A 132 -10.08 -10.37 -14.18
C PHE A 132 -10.42 -9.95 -15.61
N GLY A 133 -10.59 -10.95 -16.47
CA GLY A 133 -10.64 -10.79 -17.93
C GLY A 133 -9.24 -10.76 -18.54
N ASN A 134 -8.83 -9.65 -19.13
CA ASN A 134 -7.48 -9.50 -19.70
C ASN A 134 -6.49 -8.97 -18.66
N PHE A 135 -5.24 -9.43 -18.75
CA PHE A 135 -4.17 -8.89 -17.92
C PHE A 135 -3.77 -7.49 -18.38
N GLU A 136 -3.96 -6.49 -17.52
CA GLU A 136 -3.59 -5.10 -17.81
C GLU A 136 -2.86 -4.47 -16.61
N VAL A 137 -1.87 -3.62 -16.94
CA VAL A 137 -1.05 -2.91 -15.94
C VAL A 137 -1.14 -1.42 -16.18
N PHE A 138 -1.40 -0.67 -15.11
CA PHE A 138 -1.43 0.78 -15.12
C PHE A 138 -0.40 1.31 -14.12
N VAL A 139 0.29 2.37 -14.51
CA VAL A 139 1.20 3.11 -13.64
C VAL A 139 0.75 4.56 -13.64
N ASP A 140 0.48 5.11 -12.44
CA ASP A 140 -0.06 6.45 -12.25
C ASP A 140 -1.33 6.71 -13.12
N GLY A 141 -2.19 5.69 -13.24
CA GLY A 141 -3.44 5.73 -14.01
C GLY A 141 -3.27 5.55 -15.53
N ALA A 142 -2.05 5.55 -16.07
CA ALA A 142 -1.78 5.33 -17.50
C ALA A 142 -1.45 3.85 -17.80
N PRO A 143 -1.99 3.29 -18.92
CA PRO A 143 -1.71 1.91 -19.28
C PRO A 143 -0.23 1.72 -19.64
N LEU A 144 0.42 0.72 -19.05
CA LEU A 144 1.82 0.37 -19.32
C LEU A 144 1.94 -0.39 -20.63
N LYS A 145 2.72 0.15 -21.57
CA LYS A 145 2.99 -0.48 -22.84
C LYS A 145 4.26 -1.34 -22.78
N PHE A 146 4.12 -2.61 -23.13
CA PHE A 146 5.24 -3.55 -23.21
C PHE A 146 5.77 -3.63 -24.64
N GLU A 147 7.10 -3.54 -24.80
CA GLU A 147 7.76 -3.70 -26.10
C GLU A 147 7.63 -5.14 -26.63
N ARG A 148 7.52 -6.13 -25.70
CA ARG A 148 7.45 -7.56 -26.00
C ARG A 148 6.31 -8.22 -25.27
N LYS A 149 5.51 -9.05 -25.98
CA LYS A 149 4.40 -9.81 -25.39
C LYS A 149 4.89 -10.75 -24.29
N GLN A 150 6.03 -11.40 -24.48
CA GLN A 150 6.62 -12.33 -23.51
C GLN A 150 7.04 -11.60 -22.20
N ALA A 151 7.46 -10.35 -22.28
CA ALA A 151 7.73 -9.54 -21.08
C ALA A 151 6.45 -9.28 -20.27
N LYS A 152 5.32 -8.97 -20.93
CA LYS A 152 4.00 -8.83 -20.29
C LYS A 152 3.54 -10.16 -19.68
N GLU A 153 3.73 -11.25 -20.38
CA GLU A 153 3.35 -12.60 -19.94
C GLU A 153 4.17 -13.06 -18.71
N ILE A 154 5.48 -12.81 -18.69
CA ILE A 154 6.33 -13.09 -17.52
C ILE A 154 5.78 -12.32 -16.31
N LEU A 155 5.43 -11.03 -16.47
CA LEU A 155 4.86 -10.26 -15.36
C LEU A 155 3.52 -10.84 -14.90
N ALA A 156 2.64 -11.23 -15.82
CA ALA A 156 1.36 -11.85 -15.52
C ALA A 156 1.55 -13.13 -14.68
N TYR A 157 2.48 -13.99 -15.10
CA TYR A 157 2.80 -15.21 -14.37
C TYR A 157 3.36 -14.95 -12.96
N LEU A 158 4.25 -13.96 -12.82
CA LEU A 158 4.78 -13.57 -11.51
C LEU A 158 3.68 -12.99 -10.59
N VAL A 159 2.69 -12.28 -11.16
CA VAL A 159 1.51 -11.80 -10.43
C VAL A 159 0.66 -12.98 -9.97
N ASP A 160 0.40 -13.98 -10.84
CA ASP A 160 -0.32 -15.20 -10.47
C ASP A 160 0.36 -15.94 -9.31
N LYS A 161 1.69 -15.96 -9.27
CA LYS A 161 2.49 -16.57 -8.19
C LYS A 161 2.47 -15.81 -6.85
N ARG A 162 1.85 -14.65 -6.77
CA ARG A 162 1.58 -13.91 -5.51
C ARG A 162 2.81 -13.69 -4.63
N GLY A 163 3.92 -13.26 -5.23
CA GLY A 163 5.18 -13.02 -4.50
C GLY A 163 6.02 -14.27 -4.22
N THR A 164 5.58 -15.46 -4.68
CA THR A 164 6.44 -16.64 -4.71
C THR A 164 7.42 -16.52 -5.88
N SER A 165 8.68 -16.91 -5.66
CA SER A 165 9.73 -16.82 -6.69
C SER A 165 9.44 -17.81 -7.82
N ALA A 166 9.67 -17.37 -9.06
CA ALA A 166 9.72 -18.23 -10.24
C ALA A 166 11.18 -18.42 -10.66
N THR A 167 11.56 -19.67 -10.88
CA THR A 167 12.88 -20.02 -11.40
C THR A 167 12.95 -19.78 -12.91
N TYR A 168 14.16 -19.63 -13.47
CA TYR A 168 14.32 -19.48 -14.92
C TYR A 168 13.80 -20.68 -15.72
N PRO A 169 14.03 -21.94 -15.30
CA PRO A 169 13.43 -23.10 -15.97
C PRO A 169 11.90 -23.09 -15.92
N GLU A 170 11.30 -22.67 -14.81
CA GLU A 170 9.85 -22.57 -14.67
C GLU A 170 9.26 -21.49 -15.60
N LEU A 171 9.90 -20.32 -15.71
CA LEU A 171 9.49 -19.29 -16.66
C LEU A 171 9.67 -19.75 -18.11
N ALA A 172 10.68 -20.56 -18.39
CA ALA A 172 10.87 -21.13 -19.72
C ALA A 172 9.78 -22.14 -20.06
N ALA A 173 9.42 -23.05 -19.13
CA ALA A 173 8.35 -24.01 -19.31
C ALA A 173 6.99 -23.32 -19.53
N MET A 174 6.73 -22.24 -18.82
CA MET A 174 5.51 -21.43 -19.01
C MET A 174 5.45 -20.77 -20.40
N LEU A 175 6.59 -20.26 -20.91
CA LEU A 175 6.62 -19.57 -22.22
C LEU A 175 6.63 -20.51 -23.43
N TRP A 176 7.19 -21.69 -23.28
CA TRP A 176 7.44 -22.60 -24.41
C TRP A 176 6.93 -24.01 -24.15
N GLU A 177 5.84 -24.20 -23.44
CA GLU A 177 5.18 -25.49 -23.19
C GLU A 177 5.93 -26.67 -23.85
N ASP A 178 6.03 -27.83 -23.40
CA ASP A 178 6.60 -29.04 -24.01
C ASP A 178 7.89 -28.96 -24.89
N GLU A 179 8.54 -27.81 -24.96
CA GLU A 179 9.78 -27.64 -25.70
C GLU A 179 11.03 -27.67 -24.79
N ASP A 180 12.10 -28.31 -25.24
CA ASP A 180 13.37 -28.37 -24.50
C ASP A 180 13.95 -26.96 -24.18
N TYR A 181 14.41 -26.76 -22.95
CA TYR A 181 15.06 -25.53 -22.50
C TYR A 181 16.52 -25.51 -22.91
N ASP A 182 16.78 -25.08 -24.14
CA ASP A 182 18.10 -24.98 -24.74
C ASP A 182 18.81 -23.63 -24.45
N ARG A 183 20.05 -23.48 -24.93
CA ARG A 183 20.83 -22.22 -24.78
C ARG A 183 20.17 -21.02 -25.47
N THR A 184 19.43 -21.24 -26.54
CA THR A 184 18.75 -20.17 -27.30
C THR A 184 17.58 -19.62 -26.50
N LYS A 185 16.76 -20.51 -25.94
CA LYS A 185 15.65 -20.13 -25.06
C LYS A 185 16.15 -19.46 -23.78
N GLN A 186 17.27 -19.92 -23.22
CA GLN A 186 17.89 -19.27 -22.08
C GLN A 186 18.27 -17.81 -22.38
N LYS A 187 18.89 -17.54 -23.54
CA LYS A 187 19.21 -16.18 -23.97
C LYS A 187 17.94 -15.35 -24.23
N ASN A 188 16.94 -15.92 -24.90
CA ASN A 188 15.69 -15.23 -25.16
C ASN A 188 14.97 -14.86 -23.86
N LEU A 189 14.90 -15.76 -22.88
CA LEU A 189 14.32 -15.48 -21.58
C LEU A 189 15.02 -14.31 -20.87
N GLN A 190 16.36 -14.26 -20.90
CA GLN A 190 17.11 -13.13 -20.34
C GLN A 190 16.77 -11.82 -21.04
N VAL A 191 16.60 -11.83 -22.38
CA VAL A 191 16.16 -10.65 -23.15
C VAL A 191 14.76 -10.21 -22.75
N TYR A 192 13.83 -11.14 -22.54
CA TYR A 192 12.47 -10.81 -22.14
C TYR A 192 12.40 -10.22 -20.73
N ILE A 193 13.15 -10.80 -19.79
CA ILE A 193 13.26 -10.27 -18.43
C ILE A 193 13.93 -8.88 -18.44
N ALA A 194 15.00 -8.69 -19.23
CA ALA A 194 15.63 -7.38 -19.37
C ALA A 194 14.66 -6.34 -19.99
N SER A 195 13.86 -6.74 -20.99
CA SER A 195 12.82 -5.90 -21.58
C SER A 195 11.76 -5.51 -20.55
N LEU A 196 11.30 -6.46 -19.70
CA LEU A 196 10.37 -6.19 -18.61
C LEU A 196 10.94 -5.15 -17.65
N VAL A 197 12.16 -5.37 -17.15
CA VAL A 197 12.82 -4.44 -16.21
C VAL A 197 13.02 -3.06 -16.84
N LYS A 198 13.46 -3.00 -18.10
CA LYS A 198 13.61 -1.73 -18.84
C LYS A 198 12.27 -0.97 -18.96
N THR A 199 11.18 -1.68 -19.29
CA THR A 199 9.84 -1.09 -19.38
C THR A 199 9.41 -0.47 -18.05
N LEU A 200 9.62 -1.18 -16.94
CA LEU A 200 9.29 -0.71 -15.60
C LEU A 200 10.15 0.48 -15.18
N HIS A 201 11.45 0.43 -15.44
CA HIS A 201 12.37 1.56 -15.14
C HIS A 201 12.02 2.81 -15.95
N GLY A 202 11.53 2.66 -17.18
CA GLY A 202 11.09 3.77 -18.02
C GLY A 202 9.91 4.58 -17.45
N VAL A 203 9.17 4.00 -16.50
CA VAL A 203 8.08 4.65 -15.74
C VAL A 203 8.43 4.79 -14.24
N GLU A 204 9.72 4.79 -13.92
CA GLU A 204 10.26 4.95 -12.56
C GLU A 204 9.76 3.90 -11.53
N VAL A 205 9.40 2.73 -11.99
CA VAL A 205 9.03 1.58 -11.16
C VAL A 205 10.21 0.62 -11.08
N LYS A 206 11.01 0.71 -10.01
CA LYS A 206 12.24 -0.09 -9.86
C LYS A 206 12.06 -1.35 -9.02
N ASP A 207 11.11 -1.33 -8.08
CA ASP A 207 10.99 -2.35 -7.04
C ASP A 207 9.82 -3.33 -7.27
N LEU A 208 9.22 -3.35 -8.47
CA LEU A 208 8.14 -4.30 -8.77
C LEU A 208 8.66 -5.72 -8.94
N ILE A 209 9.77 -5.88 -9.64
CA ILE A 209 10.43 -7.17 -9.81
C ILE A 209 11.63 -7.26 -8.87
N LEU A 210 11.54 -8.20 -7.94
CA LEU A 210 12.62 -8.52 -7.01
C LEU A 210 13.34 -9.78 -7.46
N LYS A 211 14.62 -9.88 -7.13
CA LYS A 211 15.45 -11.05 -7.40
C LYS A 211 16.00 -11.61 -6.10
N ASN A 212 15.92 -12.92 -5.94
CA ASN A 212 16.54 -13.65 -4.83
C ASN A 212 17.34 -14.85 -5.35
N ARG A 213 17.82 -15.70 -4.44
CA ARG A 213 18.61 -16.90 -4.78
C ARG A 213 17.81 -17.95 -5.57
N GLN A 214 16.49 -17.94 -5.47
CA GLN A 214 15.58 -18.93 -6.09
C GLN A 214 15.08 -18.48 -7.46
N GLY A 215 15.15 -17.19 -7.79
CA GLY A 215 14.66 -16.64 -9.05
C GLY A 215 14.18 -15.21 -8.95
N ILE A 216 13.11 -14.89 -9.68
CA ILE A 216 12.47 -13.57 -9.65
C ILE A 216 11.03 -13.67 -9.14
N LEU A 217 10.55 -12.58 -8.53
CA LEU A 217 9.23 -12.50 -7.96
C LEU A 217 8.66 -11.08 -8.11
N VAL A 218 7.34 -10.96 -8.01
CA VAL A 218 6.67 -9.66 -7.93
C VAL A 218 6.59 -9.18 -6.48
N ASN A 219 6.83 -7.89 -6.25
CA ASN A 219 6.60 -7.25 -4.96
C ASN A 219 5.11 -6.93 -4.80
N THR A 220 4.39 -7.80 -4.12
CA THR A 220 2.94 -7.66 -3.90
C THR A 220 2.55 -6.46 -3.06
N LYS A 221 3.48 -5.91 -2.25
CA LYS A 221 3.21 -4.79 -1.33
C LYS A 221 2.94 -3.47 -2.05
N ILE A 222 3.51 -3.28 -3.25
CA ILE A 222 3.44 -2.02 -3.99
C ILE A 222 2.42 -2.02 -5.13
N VAL A 223 1.68 -3.12 -5.32
CA VAL A 223 0.66 -3.25 -6.37
C VAL A 223 -0.75 -3.27 -5.80
N ASP A 224 -1.67 -2.57 -6.45
CA ASP A 224 -3.11 -2.75 -6.30
C ASP A 224 -3.56 -3.76 -7.36
N CYS A 225 -3.93 -4.98 -6.94
CA CYS A 225 -4.31 -6.06 -7.83
C CYS A 225 -5.69 -6.59 -7.43
N ASP A 226 -6.61 -6.67 -8.40
CA ASP A 226 -7.96 -7.21 -8.20
C ASP A 226 -7.94 -8.65 -7.70
N TYR A 227 -7.05 -9.50 -8.20
CA TYR A 227 -6.84 -10.87 -7.72
C TYR A 227 -6.43 -10.91 -6.24
N TYR A 228 -5.50 -10.05 -5.82
CA TYR A 228 -5.04 -10.04 -4.43
C TYR A 228 -6.15 -9.56 -3.50
N ARG A 229 -6.85 -8.48 -3.87
CA ARG A 229 -8.01 -7.99 -3.12
C ARG A 229 -9.13 -9.03 -3.02
N PHE A 230 -9.39 -9.78 -4.09
CA PHE A 230 -10.34 -10.89 -4.06
C PHE A 230 -9.95 -11.93 -3.00
N LEU A 231 -8.68 -12.31 -2.93
CA LEU A 231 -8.18 -13.29 -1.97
C LEU A 231 -8.27 -12.78 -0.52
N GLU A 232 -8.15 -11.47 -0.32
CA GLU A 232 -8.31 -10.78 0.97
C GLU A 232 -9.78 -10.58 1.37
N GLY A 233 -10.72 -10.90 0.49
CA GLY A 233 -12.16 -10.80 0.77
C GLY A 233 -12.75 -9.42 0.48
N ASP A 234 -12.09 -8.59 -0.33
CA ASP A 234 -12.63 -7.28 -0.76
C ASP A 234 -13.91 -7.48 -1.59
N VAL A 235 -15.03 -6.93 -1.11
CA VAL A 235 -16.36 -7.10 -1.71
C VAL A 235 -16.41 -6.56 -3.14
N ARG A 236 -15.68 -5.48 -3.46
CA ARG A 236 -15.66 -4.89 -4.81
C ARG A 236 -14.93 -5.81 -5.77
N ALA A 237 -13.79 -6.37 -5.33
CA ALA A 237 -13.03 -7.33 -6.12
C ALA A 237 -13.83 -8.64 -6.33
N ILE A 238 -14.52 -9.15 -5.30
CA ILE A 238 -15.40 -10.32 -5.40
C ILE A 238 -16.51 -10.07 -6.42
N ASN A 239 -17.17 -8.92 -6.35
CA ASN A 239 -18.26 -8.57 -7.28
C ASN A 239 -17.77 -8.29 -8.72
N SER A 240 -16.49 -7.98 -8.90
CA SER A 240 -15.92 -7.76 -10.24
C SER A 240 -15.47 -9.04 -10.95
N PHE A 241 -15.36 -10.15 -10.22
CA PHE A 241 -14.99 -11.44 -10.80
C PHE A 241 -16.17 -12.08 -11.53
N THR A 242 -16.07 -12.21 -12.84
CA THR A 242 -17.10 -12.77 -13.74
C THR A 242 -16.74 -14.15 -14.30
N GLY A 243 -15.87 -14.90 -13.61
CA GLY A 243 -15.39 -16.19 -14.09
C GLY A 243 -14.28 -16.12 -15.13
N GLN A 244 -13.70 -14.93 -15.35
CA GLN A 244 -12.62 -14.71 -16.30
C GLN A 244 -11.35 -14.23 -15.61
N TYR A 245 -10.21 -14.82 -15.95
CA TYR A 245 -8.91 -14.50 -15.36
C TYR A 245 -7.82 -14.66 -16.41
N MET A 246 -7.11 -13.56 -16.71
CA MET A 246 -5.97 -13.51 -17.63
C MET A 246 -6.19 -14.33 -18.94
N ASN A 247 -7.33 -14.12 -19.61
CA ASN A 247 -7.84 -14.92 -20.72
C ASN A 247 -6.86 -15.17 -21.89
N ALA A 248 -5.80 -14.38 -22.00
CA ALA A 248 -4.80 -14.51 -23.05
C ALA A 248 -3.77 -15.63 -22.79
N TYR A 249 -3.79 -16.26 -21.60
CA TYR A 249 -2.76 -17.20 -21.16
C TYR A 249 -3.36 -18.55 -20.77
N SER A 250 -2.96 -19.63 -21.46
CA SER A 250 -3.43 -21.01 -21.21
C SER A 250 -3.16 -21.49 -19.79
N TRP A 251 -1.99 -21.18 -19.24
CA TRP A 251 -1.61 -21.56 -17.87
C TRP A 251 -2.49 -20.94 -16.79
N ALA A 252 -3.20 -19.84 -17.08
CA ALA A 252 -4.07 -19.16 -16.12
C ALA A 252 -5.39 -19.89 -15.83
N GLU A 253 -5.78 -20.87 -16.65
CA GLU A 253 -7.02 -21.65 -16.48
C GLU A 253 -7.08 -22.38 -15.12
N PHE A 254 -5.96 -22.84 -14.59
CA PHE A 254 -5.90 -23.48 -13.28
C PHE A 254 -6.34 -22.53 -12.15
N THR A 255 -6.00 -21.24 -12.27
CA THR A 255 -6.37 -20.22 -11.28
C THR A 255 -7.86 -19.87 -11.36
N VAL A 256 -8.51 -19.97 -12.52
CA VAL A 256 -9.97 -19.77 -12.66
C VAL A 256 -10.73 -20.73 -11.76
N GLY A 257 -10.46 -22.03 -11.84
CA GLY A 257 -11.13 -23.04 -11.01
C GLY A 257 -10.94 -22.82 -9.51
N TYR A 258 -9.76 -22.34 -9.10
CA TYR A 258 -9.48 -21.97 -7.71
C TYR A 258 -10.33 -20.77 -7.27
N LEU A 259 -10.43 -19.71 -8.10
CA LEU A 259 -11.23 -18.52 -7.82
C LEU A 259 -12.72 -18.82 -7.72
N GLU A 260 -13.26 -19.62 -8.62
CA GLU A 260 -14.67 -20.05 -8.60
C GLU A 260 -15.02 -20.82 -7.32
N ASN A 261 -14.18 -21.79 -6.92
CA ASN A 261 -14.36 -22.52 -5.69
C ASN A 261 -14.31 -21.60 -4.45
N ARG A 262 -13.44 -20.61 -4.46
CA ARG A 262 -13.33 -19.65 -3.36
C ARG A 262 -14.52 -18.71 -3.31
N MET A 263 -15.02 -18.23 -4.46
CA MET A 263 -16.22 -17.40 -4.56
C MET A 263 -17.43 -18.12 -3.97
N GLN A 264 -17.63 -19.39 -4.28
CA GLN A 264 -18.75 -20.19 -3.71
C GLN A 264 -18.68 -20.30 -2.19
N LYS A 265 -17.49 -20.28 -1.59
CA LYS A 265 -17.29 -20.30 -0.12
C LYS A 265 -17.53 -18.96 0.54
N LEU A 266 -17.34 -17.84 -0.19
CA LEU A 266 -17.53 -16.48 0.32
C LEU A 266 -18.99 -16.01 0.22
N THR A 267 -19.79 -16.65 -0.64
CA THR A 267 -21.21 -16.34 -0.88
C THR A 267 -22.17 -17.26 -0.11
N ARG A 268 -21.67 -18.22 0.64
CA ARG A 268 -22.41 -19.05 1.61
C ARG A 268 -22.24 -18.51 3.03
#